data_2b7ac522c5983f7f2366643cd024cb58
#
_entry.id   2b7ac522c5983f7f2366643cd024cb58
#
_cell.length_a   1.000
_cell.length_b   1.000
_cell.length_c   1.000
_cell.angle_alpha   90.00
_cell.angle_beta   90.00
_cell.angle_gamma   90.00
#
_symmetry.space_group_name_H-M   'P 1'
#
loop_
_entity.id
_entity.type
_entity.pdbx_description
1 polymer ?
#
loop_
_entity_poly.entity_id
_entity_poly.type
_entity_poly.pdbx_seq_one_letter_code
_entity_poly.pdbx_strand_id
1 'polypeptide(L)'
;EEGHDDHGDEEEEHAPTVFANEAIEYGAIFDISNENLSQKVAINFVDEDNSIVGEEAFMNPANSEEFTIGYYASKDFGSFNMDMGIRVDQIERTGSVTDEDHGDVDQYNIDDSTNSFALSIGRNLNDNLNLNVGFASVERLPSVIELFMNGPHMATGRFEVGDPNLNSETSENFDISLNYENDGFYAYASFFITDVDNYIALIDEEEDHHMDEDEHHEDEEDHHEGEDEHHDEDDHDEHEHGYGNLIHANYVQEDAEFDGYEFEFGKAFEMNSGILDLSFGRDVVNAEFSDGHYVPRINPSRNIYSMSYSTNDLIFKLQLKDVDKQKEIGEGETETDAYKMLDFRVTKTYSLADDSELRISLFGRNLLDEVARNHSSFVKDEVPLPGKNLGVKFQLTFWLIFR
;
A
#
# COMPACT_ATOMS: atom_id res chain seq x y z
N GLU A 1 -12.06 62.74 16.28
CA GLU A 1 -12.67 61.78 15.33
C GLU A 1 -11.49 60.98 14.75
N GLU A 2 -11.19 59.89 15.41
CA GLU A 2 -10.19 58.93 14.96
C GLU A 2 -10.92 57.85 14.16
N GLY A 3 -10.64 57.77 12.86
CA GLY A 3 -11.12 56.71 12.00
C GLY A 3 -10.38 55.41 12.33
N HIS A 4 -11.10 54.42 12.81
CA HIS A 4 -10.65 53.04 12.81
C HIS A 4 -10.81 52.52 11.38
N ASP A 5 -9.69 52.29 10.69
CA ASP A 5 -9.65 51.49 9.50
C ASP A 5 -9.83 50.03 9.95
N ASP A 6 -11.00 49.51 9.65
CA ASP A 6 -11.38 48.09 9.81
C ASP A 6 -10.70 47.35 8.65
N HIS A 7 -9.51 46.76 8.92
CA HIS A 7 -8.91 45.76 8.03
C HIS A 7 -9.74 44.49 8.20
N GLY A 8 -10.74 44.32 7.33
CA GLY A 8 -11.41 43.05 7.17
C GLY A 8 -10.37 42.00 6.73
N ASP A 9 -10.09 41.03 7.60
CA ASP A 9 -9.45 39.83 7.23
C ASP A 9 -10.35 39.15 6.18
N GLU A 10 -10.06 39.35 4.90
CA GLU A 10 -10.58 38.51 3.82
C GLU A 10 -9.95 37.13 4.06
N GLU A 11 -10.68 36.23 4.73
CA GLU A 11 -10.36 34.82 4.70
C GLU A 11 -10.41 34.41 3.22
N GLU A 12 -9.27 34.24 2.58
CA GLU A 12 -9.17 33.65 1.26
C GLU A 12 -9.76 32.25 1.36
N GLU A 13 -10.97 32.05 0.83
CA GLU A 13 -11.55 30.71 0.69
C GLU A 13 -10.67 29.94 -0.29
N HIS A 14 -9.74 29.12 0.22
CA HIS A 14 -8.94 28.22 -0.58
C HIS A 14 -9.85 27.30 -1.38
N ALA A 15 -9.68 27.28 -2.69
CA ALA A 15 -10.45 26.39 -3.55
C ALA A 15 -10.07 24.94 -3.23
N PRO A 16 -11.05 24.03 -3.10
CA PRO A 16 -10.73 22.63 -2.77
C PRO A 16 -9.88 21.99 -3.87
N THR A 17 -8.87 21.21 -3.48
CA THR A 17 -8.10 20.39 -4.40
C THR A 17 -8.97 19.27 -4.93
N VAL A 18 -9.03 19.11 -6.24
CA VAL A 18 -9.84 18.11 -6.94
C VAL A 18 -8.93 17.09 -7.60
N PHE A 19 -9.10 15.83 -7.18
CA PHE A 19 -8.46 14.67 -7.80
C PHE A 19 -9.42 14.08 -8.83
N ALA A 20 -8.98 13.93 -10.07
CA ALA A 20 -9.73 13.26 -11.12
C ALA A 20 -8.88 12.14 -11.72
N ASN A 21 -9.51 10.97 -11.85
CA ASN A 21 -8.99 9.82 -12.55
C ASN A 21 -10.08 9.33 -13.49
N GLU A 22 -9.80 9.33 -14.79
CA GLU A 22 -10.70 8.82 -15.82
C GLU A 22 -10.00 7.70 -16.57
N ALA A 23 -10.59 6.49 -16.54
CA ALA A 23 -10.00 5.33 -17.19
C ALA A 23 -10.98 4.65 -18.14
N ILE A 24 -10.47 4.19 -19.27
CA ILE A 24 -11.18 3.33 -20.21
C ILE A 24 -10.41 2.03 -20.35
N GLU A 25 -11.07 0.89 -20.08
CA GLU A 25 -10.47 -0.42 -20.18
C GLU A 25 -11.25 -1.33 -21.14
N TYR A 26 -10.53 -2.02 -22.00
CA TYR A 26 -11.05 -3.07 -22.88
C TYR A 26 -10.26 -4.35 -22.71
N GLY A 27 -10.91 -5.42 -22.30
CA GLY A 27 -10.28 -6.73 -22.12
C GLY A 27 -11.04 -7.87 -22.77
N ALA A 28 -10.30 -8.90 -23.20
CA ALA A 28 -10.84 -10.14 -23.69
C ALA A 28 -9.99 -11.33 -23.24
N ILE A 29 -10.65 -12.42 -22.86
CA ILE A 29 -10.01 -13.70 -22.52
C ILE A 29 -10.54 -14.75 -23.48
N PHE A 30 -9.62 -15.41 -24.17
CA PHE A 30 -9.91 -16.52 -25.08
C PHE A 30 -9.51 -17.82 -24.41
N ASP A 31 -10.48 -18.67 -24.12
CA ASP A 31 -10.23 -20.02 -23.63
C ASP A 31 -10.02 -20.94 -24.84
N ILE A 32 -8.78 -21.44 -24.98
CA ILE A 32 -8.35 -22.34 -26.05
C ILE A 32 -7.98 -23.74 -25.49
N SER A 33 -8.51 -24.05 -24.30
CA SER A 33 -8.26 -25.30 -23.59
C SER A 33 -8.75 -26.53 -24.38
N ASN A 34 -8.14 -27.67 -24.07
CA ASN A 34 -8.58 -29.00 -24.52
C ASN A 34 -8.63 -29.96 -23.32
N GLU A 35 -9.00 -31.23 -23.56
CA GLU A 35 -9.19 -32.22 -22.48
C GLU A 35 -7.93 -32.45 -21.59
N ASN A 36 -6.74 -32.13 -22.08
CA ASN A 36 -5.47 -32.45 -21.41
C ASN A 36 -4.67 -31.20 -20.99
N LEU A 37 -5.08 -30.03 -21.42
CA LEU A 37 -4.33 -28.79 -21.20
C LEU A 37 -5.31 -27.62 -21.13
N SER A 38 -5.36 -26.95 -19.99
CA SER A 38 -6.07 -25.68 -19.85
C SER A 38 -5.19 -24.57 -20.41
N GLN A 39 -5.73 -23.74 -21.31
CA GLN A 39 -4.97 -22.65 -21.93
C GLN A 39 -5.87 -21.42 -22.08
N LYS A 40 -5.32 -20.25 -21.78
CA LYS A 40 -6.02 -18.98 -21.95
C LYS A 40 -5.07 -17.95 -22.57
N VAL A 41 -5.59 -17.15 -23.44
CA VAL A 41 -4.95 -15.92 -23.95
C VAL A 41 -5.77 -14.75 -23.47
N ALA A 42 -5.13 -13.81 -22.83
CA ALA A 42 -5.74 -12.54 -22.41
C ALA A 42 -5.16 -11.40 -23.23
N ILE A 43 -5.99 -10.45 -23.61
CA ILE A 43 -5.59 -9.19 -24.21
C ILE A 43 -6.28 -8.10 -23.42
N ASN A 44 -5.55 -7.06 -23.01
CA ASN A 44 -6.08 -5.92 -22.30
C ASN A 44 -5.51 -4.62 -22.86
N PHE A 45 -6.32 -3.58 -22.85
CA PHE A 45 -5.92 -2.20 -23.14
C PHE A 45 -6.51 -1.30 -22.08
N VAL A 46 -5.69 -0.41 -21.53
CA VAL A 46 -6.09 0.60 -20.56
C VAL A 46 -5.58 1.94 -21.04
N ASP A 47 -6.41 2.97 -20.94
CA ASP A 47 -6.07 4.37 -21.17
C ASP A 47 -6.61 5.15 -19.97
N GLU A 48 -5.72 5.80 -19.24
CA GLU A 48 -5.99 6.41 -17.93
C GLU A 48 -5.42 7.82 -17.85
N ASP A 49 -6.31 8.79 -17.65
CA ASP A 49 -5.97 10.19 -17.40
C ASP A 49 -6.01 10.48 -15.89
N ASN A 50 -4.92 11.03 -15.37
CA ASN A 50 -4.79 11.48 -13.99
C ASN A 50 -4.61 12.99 -13.95
N SER A 51 -5.37 13.70 -13.10
CA SER A 51 -5.18 15.12 -12.88
C SER A 51 -5.49 15.54 -11.45
N ILE A 52 -4.71 16.50 -10.95
CA ILE A 52 -4.91 17.16 -9.66
C ILE A 52 -4.99 18.64 -9.93
N VAL A 53 -6.09 19.27 -9.54
CA VAL A 53 -6.35 20.70 -9.81
C VAL A 53 -6.73 21.39 -8.50
N GLY A 54 -6.05 22.49 -8.18
CA GLY A 54 -6.25 23.28 -6.95
C GLY A 54 -4.93 23.88 -6.50
N GLU A 55 -4.97 24.62 -5.40
CA GLU A 55 -3.79 25.29 -4.84
C GLU A 55 -2.76 24.28 -4.28
N GLU A 56 -3.23 23.11 -3.85
CA GLU A 56 -2.40 22.01 -3.34
C GLU A 56 -2.23 20.91 -4.39
N ALA A 57 -2.20 21.28 -5.69
CA ALA A 57 -1.92 20.32 -6.75
C ALA A 57 -0.43 19.95 -6.72
N PHE A 58 -0.15 18.66 -6.52
CA PHE A 58 1.21 18.13 -6.39
C PHE A 58 1.65 17.31 -7.59
N MET A 59 0.90 17.31 -8.67
CA MET A 59 1.24 16.66 -9.93
C MET A 59 0.49 17.34 -11.09
N ASN A 60 1.19 17.62 -12.18
CA ASN A 60 0.55 18.04 -13.41
C ASN A 60 -0.28 16.90 -14.03
N PRO A 61 -1.26 17.21 -14.90
CA PRO A 61 -2.00 16.16 -15.61
C PRO A 61 -1.07 15.20 -16.33
N ALA A 62 -1.34 13.91 -16.17
CA ALA A 62 -0.55 12.83 -16.74
C ALA A 62 -1.48 11.74 -17.32
N ASN A 63 -1.01 11.06 -18.36
CA ASN A 63 -1.73 9.96 -19.00
C ASN A 63 -0.89 8.68 -18.98
N SER A 64 -1.57 7.55 -18.96
CA SER A 64 -1.01 6.21 -18.95
C SER A 64 -1.77 5.32 -19.93
N GLU A 65 -1.11 4.89 -21.00
CA GLU A 65 -1.64 3.89 -21.93
C GLU A 65 -0.91 2.56 -21.75
N GLU A 66 -1.68 1.46 -21.67
CA GLU A 66 -1.12 0.11 -21.51
C GLU A 66 -1.80 -0.87 -22.45
N PHE A 67 -1.01 -1.64 -23.19
CA PHE A 67 -1.47 -2.77 -23.96
C PHE A 67 -0.79 -4.05 -23.50
N THR A 68 -1.59 -5.00 -23.02
CA THR A 68 -1.13 -6.26 -22.45
C THR A 68 -1.54 -7.46 -23.29
N ILE A 69 -0.62 -8.39 -23.48
CA ILE A 69 -0.93 -9.75 -23.96
C ILE A 69 -0.41 -10.76 -22.92
N GLY A 70 -1.30 -11.62 -22.44
CA GLY A 70 -0.98 -12.70 -21.50
C GLY A 70 -1.32 -14.07 -22.06
N TYR A 71 -0.51 -15.06 -21.73
CA TYR A 71 -0.78 -16.47 -21.97
C TYR A 71 -0.65 -17.25 -20.66
N TYR A 72 -1.63 -18.09 -20.38
CA TYR A 72 -1.65 -19.00 -19.25
C TYR A 72 -1.85 -20.42 -19.74
N ALA A 73 -1.11 -21.38 -19.14
CA ALA A 73 -1.28 -22.80 -19.36
C ALA A 73 -1.24 -23.56 -18.02
N SER A 74 -2.13 -24.54 -17.86
CA SER A 74 -2.20 -25.40 -16.68
C SER A 74 -2.39 -26.86 -17.11
N LYS A 75 -1.60 -27.76 -16.55
CA LYS A 75 -1.66 -29.20 -16.86
C LYS A 75 -1.49 -30.06 -15.62
N ASP A 76 -2.39 -31.03 -15.49
CA ASP A 76 -2.28 -32.12 -14.54
C ASP A 76 -1.57 -33.30 -15.21
N PHE A 77 -0.46 -33.76 -14.60
CA PHE A 77 0.30 -34.93 -14.99
C PHE A 77 0.00 -36.17 -14.12
N GLY A 78 -1.03 -36.08 -13.25
CA GLY A 78 -1.45 -37.14 -12.34
C GLY A 78 -0.63 -37.18 -11.04
N SER A 79 0.70 -37.14 -11.11
CA SER A 79 1.57 -37.09 -9.92
C SER A 79 1.94 -35.68 -9.49
N PHE A 80 1.79 -34.72 -10.36
CA PHE A 80 1.99 -33.30 -10.11
C PHE A 80 1.15 -32.45 -11.10
N ASN A 81 0.84 -31.25 -10.76
CA ASN A 81 0.28 -30.24 -11.65
C ASN A 81 1.33 -29.15 -11.92
N MET A 82 1.23 -28.51 -13.07
CA MET A 82 2.11 -27.40 -13.46
C MET A 82 1.27 -26.29 -14.07
N ASP A 83 1.51 -25.08 -13.58
CA ASP A 83 0.91 -23.85 -14.06
C ASP A 83 2.00 -22.92 -14.57
N MET A 84 1.77 -22.26 -15.70
CA MET A 84 2.71 -21.32 -16.31
C MET A 84 1.96 -20.09 -16.80
N GLY A 85 2.52 -18.92 -16.58
CA GLY A 85 2.06 -17.64 -17.10
C GLY A 85 3.18 -16.86 -17.78
N ILE A 86 2.86 -16.20 -18.88
CA ILE A 86 3.75 -15.24 -19.56
C ILE A 86 2.91 -14.01 -19.88
N ARG A 87 3.46 -12.82 -19.66
CA ARG A 87 2.84 -11.54 -19.98
C ARG A 87 3.84 -10.62 -20.64
N VAL A 88 3.38 -9.86 -21.62
CA VAL A 88 4.12 -8.77 -22.26
C VAL A 88 3.23 -7.55 -22.25
N ASP A 89 3.78 -6.44 -21.82
CA ASP A 89 3.09 -5.16 -21.78
C ASP A 89 3.86 -4.15 -22.63
N GLN A 90 3.12 -3.35 -23.40
CA GLN A 90 3.61 -2.12 -24.01
C GLN A 90 2.97 -0.98 -23.27
N ILE A 91 3.78 -0.07 -22.73
CA ILE A 91 3.35 0.94 -21.78
C ILE A 91 3.87 2.30 -22.23
N GLU A 92 2.97 3.28 -22.29
CA GLU A 92 3.31 4.68 -22.53
C GLU A 92 2.88 5.52 -21.31
N ARG A 93 3.78 6.39 -20.83
CA ARG A 93 3.52 7.37 -19.76
C ARG A 93 3.84 8.75 -20.27
N THR A 94 2.86 9.66 -20.27
CA THR A 94 3.06 11.05 -20.62
C THR A 94 2.72 11.95 -19.45
N GLY A 95 3.55 12.95 -19.22
CA GLY A 95 3.36 13.90 -18.13
C GLY A 95 4.32 15.06 -18.19
N SER A 96 4.28 15.91 -17.19
CA SER A 96 5.20 17.04 -17.08
C SER A 96 5.52 17.36 -15.62
N VAL A 97 6.69 17.92 -15.41
CA VAL A 97 7.14 18.43 -14.10
C VAL A 97 7.39 19.93 -14.24
N THR A 98 6.93 20.71 -13.28
CA THR A 98 7.18 22.16 -13.22
C THR A 98 8.37 22.41 -12.33
N ASP A 99 9.40 23.09 -12.85
CA ASP A 99 10.53 23.57 -12.04
C ASP A 99 10.03 24.69 -11.10
N GLU A 100 10.21 24.52 -9.80
CA GLU A 100 9.70 25.47 -8.81
C GLU A 100 10.47 26.80 -8.78
N ASP A 101 11.76 26.77 -9.07
CA ASP A 101 12.63 27.95 -9.03
C ASP A 101 12.37 28.88 -10.22
N HIS A 102 12.08 28.33 -11.38
CA HIS A 102 11.99 29.07 -12.65
C HIS A 102 10.58 29.06 -13.26
N GLY A 103 9.71 28.15 -12.82
CA GLY A 103 8.37 27.96 -13.38
C GLY A 103 8.36 27.36 -14.80
N ASP A 104 9.50 26.83 -15.27
CA ASP A 104 9.60 26.14 -16.54
C ASP A 104 8.93 24.76 -16.43
N VAL A 105 8.30 24.30 -17.52
CA VAL A 105 7.57 23.04 -17.57
C VAL A 105 8.27 22.06 -18.50
N ASP A 106 8.86 21.02 -17.95
CA ASP A 106 9.48 19.95 -18.72
C ASP A 106 8.43 18.86 -19.08
N GLN A 107 8.38 18.49 -20.36
CA GLN A 107 7.48 17.47 -20.87
C GLN A 107 8.20 16.15 -21.05
N TYR A 108 7.54 15.07 -20.64
CA TYR A 108 8.08 13.71 -20.71
C TYR A 108 7.13 12.78 -21.46
N ASN A 109 7.71 11.90 -22.25
CA ASN A 109 7.04 10.76 -22.86
C ASN A 109 7.95 9.54 -22.71
N ILE A 110 7.51 8.58 -21.93
CA ILE A 110 8.22 7.33 -21.62
C ILE A 110 7.45 6.19 -22.27
N ASP A 111 8.06 5.52 -23.23
CA ASP A 111 7.49 4.39 -23.96
C ASP A 111 8.44 3.19 -23.81
N ASP A 112 7.96 2.13 -23.15
CA ASP A 112 8.76 0.93 -22.91
C ASP A 112 7.88 -0.32 -22.88
N SER A 113 8.52 -1.49 -22.86
CA SER A 113 7.84 -2.78 -22.79
C SER A 113 8.38 -3.60 -21.64
N THR A 114 7.47 -4.23 -20.89
CA THR A 114 7.83 -5.11 -19.79
C THR A 114 7.44 -6.56 -20.07
N ASN A 115 8.15 -7.49 -19.44
CA ASN A 115 7.94 -8.91 -19.59
C ASN A 115 7.80 -9.58 -18.22
N SER A 116 6.81 -10.44 -18.06
CA SER A 116 6.61 -11.19 -16.83
C SER A 116 6.44 -12.67 -17.12
N PHE A 117 6.98 -13.51 -16.24
CA PHE A 117 6.89 -14.95 -16.31
C PHE A 117 6.59 -15.54 -14.94
N ALA A 118 5.75 -16.58 -14.88
CA ALA A 118 5.51 -17.32 -13.64
C ALA A 118 5.41 -18.81 -13.94
N LEU A 119 5.92 -19.65 -13.02
CA LEU A 119 5.84 -21.09 -13.04
C LEU A 119 5.51 -21.62 -11.64
N SER A 120 4.50 -22.48 -11.53
CA SER A 120 4.19 -23.18 -10.29
C SER A 120 4.09 -24.68 -10.53
N ILE A 121 4.61 -25.46 -9.58
CA ILE A 121 4.53 -26.92 -9.59
C ILE A 121 3.94 -27.39 -8.26
N GLY A 122 2.75 -27.99 -8.33
CA GLY A 122 2.05 -28.58 -7.20
C GLY A 122 2.14 -30.10 -7.22
N ARG A 123 2.31 -30.72 -6.04
CA ARG A 123 2.35 -32.17 -5.89
C ARG A 123 1.63 -32.61 -4.61
N ASN A 124 0.71 -33.55 -4.77
CA ASN A 124 0.17 -34.30 -3.64
C ASN A 124 1.22 -35.31 -3.16
N LEU A 125 1.79 -35.08 -1.98
CA LEU A 125 2.74 -36.00 -1.36
C LEU A 125 2.02 -37.26 -0.81
N ASN A 126 0.77 -37.07 -0.36
CA ASN A 126 -0.21 -38.11 0.00
C ASN A 126 -1.61 -37.49 -0.07
N ASP A 127 -2.64 -38.22 0.36
CA ASP A 127 -4.06 -37.82 0.29
C ASP A 127 -4.38 -36.56 1.13
N ASN A 128 -3.52 -36.20 2.07
CA ASN A 128 -3.74 -35.15 3.03
C ASN A 128 -2.71 -34.01 2.94
N LEU A 129 -1.63 -34.19 2.17
CA LEU A 129 -0.52 -33.24 2.14
C LEU A 129 -0.16 -32.86 0.70
N ASN A 130 -0.26 -31.57 0.41
CA ASN A 130 0.12 -30.96 -0.86
C ASN A 130 1.32 -30.04 -0.68
N LEU A 131 2.27 -30.10 -1.59
CA LEU A 131 3.44 -29.23 -1.72
C LEU A 131 3.30 -28.42 -3.00
N ASN A 132 3.49 -27.10 -2.92
CA ASN A 132 3.64 -26.23 -4.09
C ASN A 132 4.99 -25.53 -4.04
N VAL A 133 5.59 -25.33 -5.20
CA VAL A 133 6.79 -24.53 -5.41
C VAL A 133 6.52 -23.58 -6.55
N GLY A 134 6.72 -22.29 -6.32
CA GLY A 134 6.51 -21.22 -7.27
C GLY A 134 7.80 -20.47 -7.58
N PHE A 135 7.86 -19.94 -8.79
CA PHE A 135 8.83 -18.93 -9.22
C PHE A 135 8.11 -17.92 -10.11
N ALA A 136 8.38 -16.65 -9.91
CA ALA A 136 7.89 -15.58 -10.77
C ALA A 136 8.97 -14.51 -10.97
N SER A 137 9.08 -14.00 -12.19
CA SER A 137 9.82 -12.79 -12.52
C SER A 137 8.83 -11.81 -13.12
N VAL A 138 8.64 -10.67 -12.46
CA VAL A 138 7.65 -9.65 -12.82
C VAL A 138 8.35 -8.32 -13.00
N GLU A 139 8.21 -7.77 -14.21
CA GLU A 139 8.73 -6.45 -14.53
C GLU A 139 7.57 -5.44 -14.58
N ARG A 140 7.77 -4.25 -14.02
CA ARG A 140 6.83 -3.12 -14.08
C ARG A 140 7.54 -1.82 -14.44
N LEU A 141 6.91 -0.98 -15.22
CA LEU A 141 7.32 0.40 -15.43
C LEU A 141 6.86 1.27 -14.25
N PRO A 142 7.61 2.31 -13.86
CA PRO A 142 7.15 3.27 -12.86
C PRO A 142 5.78 3.87 -13.19
N SER A 143 4.98 4.16 -12.17
CA SER A 143 3.69 4.83 -12.33
C SER A 143 3.86 6.32 -12.62
N VAL A 144 2.81 6.99 -13.12
CA VAL A 144 2.83 8.44 -13.35
C VAL A 144 3.10 9.24 -12.06
N ILE A 145 2.71 8.71 -10.91
CA ILE A 145 2.97 9.31 -9.60
C ILE A 145 4.46 9.25 -9.27
N GLU A 146 5.07 8.08 -9.40
CA GLU A 146 6.51 7.87 -9.15
C GLU A 146 7.40 8.71 -10.08
N LEU A 147 6.89 9.01 -11.29
CA LEU A 147 7.64 9.77 -12.30
C LEU A 147 7.44 11.28 -12.20
N PHE A 148 6.21 11.76 -11.95
CA PHE A 148 5.85 13.16 -12.22
C PHE A 148 5.30 13.91 -10.99
N MET A 149 5.27 13.29 -9.80
CA MET A 149 4.90 13.99 -8.59
C MET A 149 5.92 15.10 -8.31
N ASN A 150 5.45 16.30 -7.96
CA ASN A 150 6.28 17.41 -7.55
C ASN A 150 5.41 18.45 -6.82
N GLY A 151 5.30 18.31 -5.52
CA GLY A 151 4.54 19.28 -4.75
C GLY A 151 3.99 18.78 -3.40
N PRO A 152 3.21 19.63 -2.72
CA PRO A 152 2.73 19.42 -1.36
C PRO A 152 1.61 18.39 -1.30
N HIS A 153 1.87 17.21 -0.75
CA HIS A 153 0.85 16.20 -0.47
C HIS A 153 0.42 16.29 1.01
N MET A 154 -0.50 17.19 1.30
CA MET A 154 -0.95 17.50 2.67
C MET A 154 -1.46 16.27 3.43
N ALA A 155 -2.07 15.30 2.75
CA ALA A 155 -2.57 14.08 3.39
C ALA A 155 -1.46 13.17 3.94
N THR A 156 -0.24 13.28 3.44
CA THR A 156 0.96 12.57 3.91
C THR A 156 1.87 13.44 4.76
N GLY A 157 1.62 14.76 4.80
CA GLY A 157 2.47 15.74 5.46
C GLY A 157 3.83 15.91 4.78
N ARG A 158 3.89 15.67 3.45
CA ARG A 158 5.14 15.64 2.67
C ARG A 158 5.08 16.56 1.46
N PHE A 159 6.24 17.06 1.08
CA PHE A 159 6.51 17.54 -0.26
C PHE A 159 7.14 16.39 -1.04
N GLU A 160 6.39 15.80 -1.96
CA GLU A 160 6.77 14.56 -2.65
C GLU A 160 7.31 14.87 -4.04
N VAL A 161 8.47 14.29 -4.38
CA VAL A 161 9.17 14.49 -5.66
C VAL A 161 9.38 13.17 -6.37
N GLY A 162 8.85 13.06 -7.59
CA GLY A 162 9.05 11.95 -8.51
C GLY A 162 10.34 12.12 -9.32
N ASP A 163 10.78 11.03 -9.96
CA ASP A 163 11.94 11.09 -10.88
C ASP A 163 11.55 10.53 -12.26
N PRO A 164 11.50 11.36 -13.30
CA PRO A 164 11.23 10.91 -14.67
C PRO A 164 12.27 9.95 -15.28
N ASN A 165 13.42 9.76 -14.60
CA ASN A 165 14.50 8.88 -15.05
C ASN A 165 14.49 7.48 -14.39
N LEU A 166 13.48 7.16 -13.58
CA LEU A 166 13.35 5.83 -12.98
C LEU A 166 13.26 4.75 -14.06
N ASN A 167 13.97 3.64 -13.81
CA ASN A 167 13.94 2.46 -14.68
C ASN A 167 12.80 1.52 -14.30
N SER A 168 12.54 0.50 -15.13
CA SER A 168 11.65 -0.60 -14.73
C SER A 168 12.17 -1.29 -13.48
N GLU A 169 11.23 -1.66 -12.60
CA GLU A 169 11.47 -2.51 -11.44
C GLU A 169 11.26 -3.97 -11.85
N THR A 170 12.20 -4.86 -11.47
CA THR A 170 12.06 -6.30 -11.71
C THR A 170 12.07 -7.06 -10.39
N SER A 171 11.02 -7.80 -10.12
CA SER A 171 10.85 -8.62 -8.92
C SER A 171 10.96 -10.10 -9.25
N GLU A 172 11.94 -10.81 -8.69
CA GLU A 172 12.12 -12.25 -8.78
C GLU A 172 11.69 -12.92 -7.47
N ASN A 173 10.58 -13.64 -7.52
CA ASN A 173 10.00 -14.30 -6.36
C ASN A 173 10.21 -15.82 -6.45
N PHE A 174 10.63 -16.43 -5.33
CA PHE A 174 10.61 -17.86 -5.11
C PHE A 174 9.78 -18.17 -3.87
N ASP A 175 8.82 -19.09 -3.99
CA ASP A 175 7.99 -19.52 -2.87
C ASP A 175 7.87 -21.04 -2.77
N ILE A 176 7.67 -21.51 -1.54
CA ILE A 176 7.36 -22.91 -1.23
C ILE A 176 6.24 -22.95 -0.20
N SER A 177 5.18 -23.71 -0.50
CA SER A 177 4.07 -23.86 0.43
C SER A 177 3.65 -25.31 0.65
N LEU A 178 3.19 -25.58 1.87
CA LEU A 178 2.65 -26.87 2.31
C LEU A 178 1.22 -26.68 2.79
N ASN A 179 0.31 -27.51 2.28
CA ASN A 179 -1.08 -27.57 2.71
C ASN A 179 -1.39 -28.97 3.24
N TYR A 180 -1.90 -29.03 4.45
CA TYR A 180 -2.32 -30.28 5.10
C TYR A 180 -3.78 -30.20 5.52
N GLU A 181 -4.55 -31.23 5.20
CA GLU A 181 -5.95 -31.36 5.64
C GLU A 181 -6.28 -32.82 5.98
N ASN A 182 -6.78 -33.05 7.20
CA ASN A 182 -7.23 -34.37 7.63
C ASN A 182 -8.22 -34.27 8.79
N ASP A 183 -9.41 -34.88 8.62
CA ASP A 183 -10.42 -35.00 9.68
C ASP A 183 -10.74 -33.67 10.39
N GLY A 184 -10.93 -32.60 9.58
CA GLY A 184 -11.21 -31.24 10.05
C GLY A 184 -10.00 -30.50 10.65
N PHE A 185 -8.84 -31.14 10.81
CA PHE A 185 -7.59 -30.43 11.08
C PHE A 185 -7.01 -29.95 9.76
N TYR A 186 -6.56 -28.71 9.72
CA TYR A 186 -5.87 -28.11 8.58
C TYR A 186 -4.63 -27.33 9.02
N ALA A 187 -3.63 -27.30 8.15
CA ALA A 187 -2.44 -26.49 8.34
C ALA A 187 -1.94 -25.99 6.98
N TYR A 188 -1.50 -24.76 6.97
CA TYR A 188 -0.83 -24.12 5.85
C TYR A 188 0.49 -23.54 6.34
N ALA A 189 1.54 -23.65 5.55
CA ALA A 189 2.80 -22.93 5.78
C ALA A 189 3.38 -22.51 4.44
N SER A 190 3.85 -21.27 4.35
CA SER A 190 4.53 -20.72 3.17
C SER A 190 5.79 -19.99 3.60
N PHE A 191 6.82 -20.09 2.78
CA PHE A 191 8.06 -19.33 2.84
C PHE A 191 8.29 -18.69 1.49
N PHE A 192 8.75 -17.46 1.46
CA PHE A 192 9.07 -16.76 0.24
C PHE A 192 10.35 -15.93 0.39
N ILE A 193 11.02 -15.75 -0.74
CA ILE A 193 12.14 -14.80 -0.91
C ILE A 193 11.86 -14.08 -2.22
N THR A 194 12.03 -12.77 -2.23
CA THR A 194 11.84 -11.91 -3.38
C THR A 194 13.01 -10.95 -3.49
N ASP A 195 13.80 -11.10 -4.54
CA ASP A 195 14.82 -10.14 -4.93
C ASP A 195 14.19 -9.10 -5.86
N VAL A 196 14.42 -7.83 -5.64
CA VAL A 196 13.87 -6.75 -6.45
C VAL A 196 14.99 -5.84 -6.93
N ASP A 197 15.25 -5.87 -8.24
CA ASP A 197 16.15 -4.94 -8.89
C ASP A 197 15.42 -3.62 -9.13
N ASN A 198 16.08 -2.49 -8.82
CA ASN A 198 15.51 -1.14 -8.95
C ASN A 198 14.19 -0.95 -8.19
N TYR A 199 14.07 -1.45 -6.96
CA TYR A 199 12.88 -1.23 -6.13
C TYR A 199 12.62 0.27 -5.94
N ILE A 200 11.39 0.71 -6.23
CA ILE A 200 11.01 2.12 -6.13
C ILE A 200 10.41 2.39 -4.75
N ALA A 201 11.03 3.29 -4.01
CA ALA A 201 10.58 3.70 -2.68
C ALA A 201 10.46 5.22 -2.58
N LEU A 202 9.49 5.70 -1.79
CA LEU A 202 9.42 7.09 -1.36
C LEU A 202 10.17 7.20 -0.02
N ILE A 203 11.29 7.93 0.00
CA ILE A 203 12.18 8.09 1.15
C ILE A 203 12.12 9.54 1.62
N ASP A 204 11.96 9.72 2.94
CA ASP A 204 12.01 11.03 3.58
C ASP A 204 13.46 11.52 3.61
N GLU A 205 13.70 12.78 3.23
CA GLU A 205 15.03 13.39 3.38
C GLU A 205 15.32 13.64 4.86
N GLU A 206 16.52 13.32 5.30
CA GLU A 206 16.98 13.72 6.63
C GLU A 206 17.13 15.24 6.68
N GLU A 207 16.53 15.91 7.67
CA GLU A 207 16.85 17.29 7.95
C GLU A 207 18.30 17.39 8.39
N ASP A 208 19.17 17.91 7.53
CA ASP A 208 20.53 18.30 7.91
C ASP A 208 20.44 19.40 8.98
N HIS A 209 20.35 18.99 10.24
CA HIS A 209 20.58 19.88 11.35
C HIS A 209 22.07 20.31 11.30
N HIS A 210 22.35 21.33 10.51
CA HIS A 210 23.57 22.10 10.70
C HIS A 210 23.49 22.65 12.15
N MET A 211 24.06 21.87 13.08
CA MET A 211 24.45 22.44 14.36
C MET A 211 25.53 23.46 14.03
N ASP A 212 25.12 24.71 13.91
CA ASP A 212 26.05 25.81 14.01
C ASP A 212 26.76 25.66 15.36
N GLU A 213 27.92 25.02 15.35
CA GLU A 213 28.86 25.09 16.46
C GLU A 213 29.26 26.57 16.56
N ASP A 214 28.51 27.32 17.37
CA ASP A 214 28.89 28.62 17.84
C ASP A 214 30.22 28.45 18.59
N GLU A 215 31.33 28.52 17.86
CA GLU A 215 32.65 28.76 18.44
C GLU A 215 32.62 30.14 19.13
N HIS A 216 32.35 30.12 20.43
CA HIS A 216 32.56 31.27 21.29
C HIS A 216 34.06 31.67 21.22
N HIS A 217 34.43 32.55 20.33
CA HIS A 217 35.61 33.33 20.44
C HIS A 217 35.44 34.35 21.56
N GLU A 218 35.99 34.02 22.73
CA GLU A 218 36.34 35.03 23.72
C GLU A 218 37.50 35.86 23.16
N ASP A 219 37.21 37.07 22.66
CA ASP A 219 38.24 38.05 22.37
C ASP A 219 37.92 39.40 23.02
N GLU A 220 38.95 39.87 23.66
CA GLU A 220 39.12 40.98 24.60
C GLU A 220 38.62 42.33 24.04
N GLU A 221 38.21 43.18 24.99
CA GLU A 221 37.84 44.60 24.80
C GLU A 221 38.94 45.39 24.10
N ASP A 222 38.56 46.17 23.07
CA ASP A 222 39.17 47.43 22.79
C ASP A 222 38.18 48.41 22.13
N HIS A 223 38.06 49.59 22.82
CA HIS A 223 37.24 50.71 22.43
C HIS A 223 37.77 51.40 21.18
N HIS A 224 36.93 51.65 20.15
CA HIS A 224 37.09 52.81 19.28
C HIS A 224 35.69 53.42 18.95
N GLU A 225 35.57 54.71 19.34
CA GLU A 225 34.52 55.62 18.89
C GLU A 225 34.75 56.01 17.41
N GLY A 226 33.71 56.12 16.59
CA GLY A 226 33.76 56.71 15.24
C GLY A 226 32.56 56.46 14.37
N GLU A 227 31.60 57.39 14.47
CA GLU A 227 30.74 58.02 13.45
C GLU A 227 30.28 57.23 12.20
N ASP A 228 28.94 57.15 12.07
CA ASP A 228 28.06 57.27 10.90
C ASP A 228 28.57 56.76 9.55
N GLU A 229 27.85 55.77 9.00
CA GLU A 229 27.30 55.83 7.63
C GLU A 229 26.36 54.64 7.36
N HIS A 230 25.25 55.00 6.76
CA HIS A 230 24.19 54.26 6.12
C HIS A 230 24.52 52.80 5.74
N HIS A 231 23.86 51.83 6.40
CA HIS A 231 23.65 50.52 5.84
C HIS A 231 22.30 50.55 5.13
N ASP A 232 22.35 50.43 3.81
CA ASP A 232 21.21 50.01 2.99
C ASP A 232 20.80 48.64 3.54
N GLU A 233 19.56 48.57 4.05
CA GLU A 233 18.89 47.37 4.37
C GLU A 233 18.59 46.64 3.03
N ASP A 234 19.49 45.73 2.64
CA ASP A 234 19.17 44.73 1.65
C ASP A 234 18.07 43.87 2.33
N ASP A 235 16.81 44.17 2.01
CA ASP A 235 15.67 43.31 2.21
C ASP A 235 15.97 42.00 1.43
N HIS A 236 16.61 41.04 2.09
CA HIS A 236 16.49 39.65 1.67
C HIS A 236 15.01 39.31 1.91
N ASP A 237 14.21 39.43 0.85
CA ASP A 237 12.93 38.77 0.74
C ASP A 237 13.20 37.28 0.95
N GLU A 238 13.12 36.84 2.21
CA GLU A 238 12.89 35.44 2.52
C GLU A 238 11.53 35.10 1.87
N HIS A 239 11.60 34.57 0.65
CA HIS A 239 10.49 33.84 0.06
C HIS A 239 10.24 32.63 0.95
N GLU A 240 9.52 32.85 2.04
CA GLU A 240 8.91 31.80 2.84
C GLU A 240 7.92 31.08 1.90
N HIS A 241 8.43 30.05 1.19
CA HIS A 241 7.57 29.11 0.46
C HIS A 241 6.59 28.56 1.48
N GLY A 242 5.29 28.75 1.29
CA GLY A 242 4.22 28.46 2.24
C GLY A 242 4.08 26.99 2.66
N TYR A 243 5.04 26.13 2.33
CA TYR A 243 5.12 24.70 2.62
C TYR A 243 6.28 24.31 3.54
N GLY A 244 6.94 25.26 4.20
CA GLY A 244 8.16 25.07 5.02
C GLY A 244 8.07 24.10 6.20
N ASN A 245 6.91 23.51 6.47
CA ASN A 245 6.72 22.49 7.51
C ASN A 245 6.50 21.07 6.97
N LEU A 246 6.55 20.87 5.66
CA LEU A 246 6.39 19.54 5.05
C LEU A 246 7.74 18.82 4.99
N ILE A 247 7.73 17.52 5.27
CA ILE A 247 8.89 16.66 5.10
C ILE A 247 9.15 16.50 3.60
N HIS A 248 10.36 16.79 3.12
CA HIS A 248 10.73 16.48 1.74
C HIS A 248 10.91 14.95 1.59
N ALA A 249 10.35 14.39 0.51
CA ALA A 249 10.42 12.96 0.24
C ALA A 249 10.57 12.71 -1.26
N ASN A 250 11.56 11.89 -1.63
CA ASN A 250 11.90 11.61 -3.03
C ASN A 250 11.59 10.16 -3.38
N TYR A 251 11.09 9.94 -4.60
CA TYR A 251 11.05 8.61 -5.20
C TYR A 251 12.46 8.23 -5.68
N VAL A 252 13.01 7.18 -5.09
CA VAL A 252 14.36 6.68 -5.37
C VAL A 252 14.30 5.21 -5.78
N GLN A 253 15.37 4.73 -6.41
CA GLN A 253 15.54 3.32 -6.77
C GLN A 253 16.75 2.72 -6.09
N GLU A 254 16.57 1.58 -5.46
CA GLU A 254 17.62 0.75 -4.91
C GLU A 254 17.20 -0.72 -4.95
N ASP A 255 18.16 -1.65 -5.10
CA ASP A 255 17.87 -3.07 -5.05
C ASP A 255 17.46 -3.47 -3.63
N ALA A 256 16.44 -4.32 -3.50
CA ALA A 256 15.91 -4.73 -2.22
C ALA A 256 15.62 -6.24 -2.17
N GLU A 257 15.80 -6.84 -1.00
CA GLU A 257 15.41 -8.22 -0.72
C GLU A 257 14.27 -8.26 0.29
N PHE A 258 13.24 -9.04 -0.01
CA PHE A 258 12.13 -9.34 0.87
C PHE A 258 12.14 -10.83 1.19
N ASP A 259 12.07 -11.18 2.47
CA ASP A 259 11.86 -12.54 2.89
C ASP A 259 10.75 -12.65 3.93
N GLY A 260 10.18 -13.83 4.02
CA GLY A 260 9.16 -14.02 5.03
C GLY A 260 8.56 -15.41 5.07
N TYR A 261 7.67 -15.55 6.05
CA TYR A 261 6.87 -16.76 6.16
C TYR A 261 5.50 -16.45 6.72
N GLU A 262 4.55 -17.27 6.35
CA GLU A 262 3.26 -17.34 6.99
C GLU A 262 2.88 -18.78 7.30
N PHE A 263 2.19 -18.98 8.40
CA PHE A 263 1.57 -20.25 8.68
C PHE A 263 0.23 -20.06 9.41
N GLU A 264 -0.65 -20.99 9.14
CA GLU A 264 -1.92 -21.14 9.85
C GLU A 264 -2.15 -22.61 10.15
N PHE A 265 -2.69 -22.90 11.32
CA PHE A 265 -3.25 -24.23 11.59
C PHE A 265 -4.53 -24.08 12.39
N GLY A 266 -5.45 -24.99 12.17
CA GLY A 266 -6.74 -24.96 12.82
C GLY A 266 -7.44 -26.32 12.85
N LYS A 267 -8.54 -26.35 13.58
CA LYS A 267 -9.38 -27.54 13.71
C LYS A 267 -10.85 -27.15 13.68
N ALA A 268 -11.55 -27.76 12.74
CA ALA A 268 -13.01 -27.73 12.69
C ALA A 268 -13.60 -28.90 13.50
N PHE A 269 -14.44 -28.58 14.44
CA PHE A 269 -15.15 -29.57 15.28
C PHE A 269 -16.61 -29.63 14.87
N GLU A 270 -17.07 -30.79 14.43
CA GLU A 270 -18.50 -31.00 14.18
C GLU A 270 -19.25 -31.06 15.51
N MET A 271 -20.19 -30.16 15.70
CA MET A 271 -21.06 -30.08 16.85
C MET A 271 -22.49 -30.50 16.45
N ASN A 272 -23.34 -30.85 17.39
CA ASN A 272 -24.71 -31.29 17.10
C ASN A 272 -25.53 -30.29 16.28
N SER A 273 -25.25 -29.01 16.34
CA SER A 273 -26.02 -27.93 15.69
C SER A 273 -25.18 -27.04 14.77
N GLY A 274 -23.91 -27.33 14.56
CA GLY A 274 -23.04 -26.49 13.74
C GLY A 274 -21.59 -26.91 13.78
N ILE A 275 -20.73 -26.09 13.27
CA ILE A 275 -19.26 -26.29 13.19
C ILE A 275 -18.58 -25.24 14.03
N LEU A 276 -17.74 -25.65 14.98
CA LEU A 276 -16.81 -24.79 15.71
C LEU A 276 -15.43 -24.94 15.06
N ASP A 277 -14.88 -23.84 14.59
CA ASP A 277 -13.54 -23.76 14.03
C ASP A 277 -12.66 -22.90 14.93
N LEU A 278 -11.46 -23.38 15.22
CA LEU A 278 -10.44 -22.68 15.99
C LEU A 278 -9.16 -22.67 15.17
N SER A 279 -8.57 -21.49 14.95
CA SER A 279 -7.30 -21.37 14.24
C SER A 279 -6.32 -20.42 14.91
N PHE A 280 -5.05 -20.64 14.59
CA PHE A 280 -3.95 -19.77 14.90
C PHE A 280 -3.10 -19.57 13.65
N GLY A 281 -2.73 -18.32 13.37
CA GLY A 281 -1.83 -17.95 12.28
C GLY A 281 -0.76 -16.98 12.76
N ARG A 282 0.36 -16.97 12.04
CA ARG A 282 1.44 -15.98 12.16
C ARG A 282 1.96 -15.64 10.78
N ASP A 283 2.22 -14.36 10.55
CA ASP A 283 2.90 -13.84 9.38
C ASP A 283 4.07 -12.94 9.78
N VAL A 284 5.15 -13.03 9.00
CA VAL A 284 6.41 -12.29 9.17
C VAL A 284 6.88 -11.89 7.78
N VAL A 285 7.25 -10.62 7.62
CA VAL A 285 7.90 -10.06 6.43
C VAL A 285 9.06 -9.21 6.91
N ASN A 286 10.24 -9.43 6.34
CA ASN A 286 11.42 -8.59 6.48
C ASN A 286 11.72 -7.99 5.12
N ALA A 287 12.32 -6.80 5.08
CA ALA A 287 12.79 -6.18 3.85
C ALA A 287 14.00 -5.28 4.12
N GLU A 288 15.05 -5.47 3.34
CA GLU A 288 16.30 -4.73 3.43
C GLU A 288 16.73 -4.29 2.03
N PHE A 289 17.27 -3.09 1.93
CA PHE A 289 17.97 -2.63 0.74
C PHE A 289 19.34 -3.29 0.62
N SER A 290 19.95 -3.24 -0.56
CA SER A 290 21.22 -3.87 -0.86
C SER A 290 22.40 -3.32 -0.03
N ASP A 291 22.27 -2.10 0.48
CA ASP A 291 23.24 -1.45 1.37
C ASP A 291 23.08 -1.83 2.85
N GLY A 292 22.01 -2.60 3.19
CA GLY A 292 21.72 -3.11 4.53
C GLY A 292 20.80 -2.21 5.37
N HIS A 293 20.27 -1.12 4.82
CA HIS A 293 19.20 -0.35 5.47
C HIS A 293 17.85 -1.04 5.30
N TYR A 294 16.93 -0.84 6.25
CA TYR A 294 15.59 -1.42 6.15
C TYR A 294 14.73 -0.67 5.14
N VAL A 295 13.94 -1.41 4.38
CA VAL A 295 12.90 -0.82 3.52
C VAL A 295 11.82 -0.20 4.41
N PRO A 296 11.43 1.07 4.17
CA PRO A 296 10.45 1.74 5.01
C PRO A 296 9.04 1.14 4.88
N ARG A 297 8.21 1.35 5.91
CA ARG A 297 6.77 1.03 5.94
C ARG A 297 6.42 -0.45 5.87
N ILE A 298 7.35 -1.33 6.24
CA ILE A 298 7.12 -2.76 6.37
C ILE A 298 6.30 -3.07 7.63
N ASN A 299 5.16 -3.74 7.46
CA ASN A 299 4.29 -4.07 8.58
C ASN A 299 4.94 -5.04 9.57
N PRO A 300 4.77 -4.83 10.89
CA PRO A 300 5.29 -5.72 11.91
C PRO A 300 4.64 -7.10 11.85
N SER A 301 5.39 -8.10 12.31
CA SER A 301 4.90 -9.46 12.48
C SER A 301 3.66 -9.51 13.39
N ARG A 302 2.76 -10.45 13.13
CA ARG A 302 1.54 -10.58 13.93
C ARG A 302 1.13 -12.03 14.15
N ASN A 303 0.48 -12.27 15.30
CA ASN A 303 -0.21 -13.51 15.61
C ASN A 303 -1.73 -13.28 15.49
N ILE A 304 -2.43 -14.23 14.90
CA ILE A 304 -3.88 -14.16 14.67
C ILE A 304 -4.53 -15.38 15.31
N TYR A 305 -5.37 -15.16 16.31
CA TYR A 305 -6.16 -16.20 16.97
C TYR A 305 -7.61 -16.03 16.52
N SER A 306 -8.18 -17.06 15.93
CA SER A 306 -9.55 -17.00 15.42
C SER A 306 -10.42 -18.11 15.98
N MET A 307 -11.67 -17.76 16.26
CA MET A 307 -12.73 -18.71 16.60
C MET A 307 -13.97 -18.37 15.76
N SER A 308 -14.51 -19.35 15.06
CA SER A 308 -15.80 -19.22 14.42
C SER A 308 -16.72 -20.36 14.81
N TYR A 309 -18.00 -20.02 14.95
CA TYR A 309 -19.07 -21.01 15.13
C TYR A 309 -20.16 -20.72 14.11
N SER A 310 -20.48 -21.72 13.29
CA SER A 310 -21.46 -21.58 12.22
C SER A 310 -22.55 -22.67 12.28
N THR A 311 -23.78 -22.25 12.11
CA THR A 311 -24.95 -23.09 11.87
C THR A 311 -25.54 -22.71 10.53
N ASN A 312 -26.73 -23.32 10.15
CA ASN A 312 -27.41 -22.96 8.92
C ASN A 312 -27.80 -21.47 8.86
N ASP A 313 -28.01 -20.82 9.99
CA ASP A 313 -28.60 -19.48 10.05
C ASP A 313 -27.87 -18.51 10.98
N LEU A 314 -26.83 -18.98 11.70
CA LEU A 314 -26.04 -18.17 12.63
C LEU A 314 -24.55 -18.34 12.33
N ILE A 315 -23.82 -17.23 12.25
CA ILE A 315 -22.35 -17.20 12.19
C ILE A 315 -21.88 -16.30 13.31
N PHE A 316 -21.03 -16.85 14.19
CA PHE A 316 -20.28 -16.09 15.19
C PHE A 316 -18.80 -16.14 14.81
N LYS A 317 -18.11 -14.99 14.87
CA LYS A 317 -16.66 -14.89 14.69
C LYS A 317 -16.06 -14.05 15.79
N LEU A 318 -14.93 -14.50 16.34
CA LEU A 318 -14.08 -13.77 17.28
C LEU A 318 -12.65 -13.86 16.78
N GLN A 319 -11.93 -12.74 16.74
CA GLN A 319 -10.55 -12.69 16.31
C GLN A 319 -9.74 -11.79 17.25
N LEU A 320 -8.60 -12.28 17.70
CA LEU A 320 -7.58 -11.50 18.39
C LEU A 320 -6.36 -11.41 17.46
N LYS A 321 -5.96 -10.18 17.12
CA LYS A 321 -4.67 -9.88 16.51
C LYS A 321 -3.73 -9.39 17.59
N ASP A 322 -2.55 -9.99 17.69
CA ASP A 322 -1.46 -9.62 18.57
C ASP A 322 -0.29 -9.22 17.68
N VAL A 323 -0.07 -7.92 17.52
CA VAL A 323 0.88 -7.31 16.59
C VAL A 323 2.13 -6.95 17.37
N ASP A 324 3.29 -7.41 16.89
CA ASP A 324 4.58 -7.16 17.48
C ASP A 324 4.98 -5.67 17.32
N LYS A 325 5.94 -5.20 18.11
CA LYS A 325 6.54 -3.87 17.93
C LYS A 325 7.38 -3.87 16.67
N GLN A 326 7.22 -2.83 15.80
CA GLN A 326 8.12 -2.61 14.68
C GLN A 326 9.32 -1.78 15.10
N LYS A 327 10.52 -2.34 14.88
CA LYS A 327 11.81 -1.73 15.22
C LYS A 327 12.77 -1.69 14.01
N GLU A 328 12.51 -2.54 13.02
CA GLU A 328 13.21 -2.58 11.75
C GLU A 328 12.55 -1.53 10.86
N ILE A 329 13.06 -0.32 10.94
CA ILE A 329 12.49 0.89 10.34
C ILE A 329 13.42 1.44 9.29
N GLY A 330 12.86 1.99 8.20
CA GLY A 330 13.61 2.72 7.18
C GLY A 330 14.06 4.09 7.68
N GLU A 331 14.86 4.74 6.87
CA GLU A 331 15.34 6.09 7.11
C GLU A 331 14.17 7.07 7.26
N GLY A 332 14.28 8.01 8.20
CA GLY A 332 13.21 8.97 8.51
C GLY A 332 11.98 8.40 9.22
N GLU A 333 11.90 7.08 9.48
CA GLU A 333 10.75 6.47 10.15
C GLU A 333 10.87 6.43 11.67
N THR A 334 9.73 6.41 12.34
CA THR A 334 9.60 6.14 13.79
C THR A 334 9.22 4.69 14.05
N GLU A 335 9.62 4.13 15.19
CA GLU A 335 9.16 2.82 15.65
C GLU A 335 7.63 2.83 15.92
N THR A 336 6.98 1.69 15.77
CA THR A 336 5.56 1.53 16.13
C THR A 336 5.40 0.51 17.23
N ASP A 337 4.74 0.90 18.32
CA ASP A 337 4.54 0.03 19.47
C ASP A 337 3.62 -1.16 19.15
N ALA A 338 3.86 -2.27 19.86
CA ALA A 338 3.02 -3.45 19.80
C ALA A 338 1.59 -3.17 20.29
N TYR A 339 0.59 -3.82 19.71
CA TYR A 339 -0.79 -3.67 20.13
C TYR A 339 -1.61 -4.95 19.94
N LYS A 340 -2.77 -5.02 20.61
CA LYS A 340 -3.72 -6.12 20.47
C LYS A 340 -5.10 -5.62 20.07
N MET A 341 -5.69 -6.21 19.07
CA MET A 341 -7.05 -5.89 18.61
C MET A 341 -7.96 -7.10 18.74
N LEU A 342 -9.02 -6.96 19.52
CA LEU A 342 -10.07 -7.97 19.64
C LEU A 342 -11.31 -7.53 18.90
N ASP A 343 -11.70 -8.32 17.90
CA ASP A 343 -12.85 -8.09 17.06
C ASP A 343 -13.88 -9.23 17.19
N PHE A 344 -15.17 -8.91 17.13
CA PHE A 344 -16.20 -9.95 17.00
C PHE A 344 -17.24 -9.58 15.94
N ARG A 345 -17.92 -10.61 15.44
CA ARG A 345 -19.11 -10.48 14.58
C ARG A 345 -20.09 -11.63 14.83
N VAL A 346 -21.36 -11.27 14.97
CA VAL A 346 -22.48 -12.23 15.02
C VAL A 346 -23.42 -11.89 13.89
N THR A 347 -23.67 -12.82 12.98
CA THR A 347 -24.60 -12.64 11.86
C THR A 347 -25.71 -13.69 11.97
N LYS A 348 -26.95 -13.25 12.02
CA LYS A 348 -28.16 -14.09 11.97
C LYS A 348 -28.87 -13.85 10.65
N THR A 349 -29.17 -14.96 9.97
CA THR A 349 -29.92 -14.96 8.71
C THR A 349 -31.33 -15.42 8.96
N TYR A 350 -32.32 -14.69 8.43
CA TYR A 350 -33.74 -15.00 8.47
C TYR A 350 -34.22 -15.18 7.05
N SER A 351 -34.73 -16.38 6.73
CA SER A 351 -35.45 -16.60 5.49
C SER A 351 -36.83 -15.98 5.59
N LEU A 352 -37.16 -15.13 4.64
CA LEU A 352 -38.46 -14.45 4.53
C LEU A 352 -39.31 -15.13 3.44
N ALA A 353 -40.53 -14.61 3.20
CA ALA A 353 -41.34 -15.06 2.09
C ALA A 353 -40.72 -14.70 0.73
N ASP A 354 -41.09 -15.41 -0.33
CA ASP A 354 -40.70 -15.16 -1.72
C ASP A 354 -39.18 -15.20 -1.96
N ASP A 355 -38.49 -16.18 -1.36
CA ASP A 355 -37.02 -16.36 -1.47
C ASP A 355 -36.20 -15.15 -1.04
N SER A 356 -36.81 -14.26 -0.27
CA SER A 356 -36.12 -13.11 0.32
C SER A 356 -35.37 -13.48 1.60
N GLU A 357 -34.29 -12.81 1.87
CA GLU A 357 -33.42 -13.08 3.02
C GLU A 357 -33.04 -11.78 3.76
N LEU A 358 -33.21 -11.78 5.09
CA LEU A 358 -32.77 -10.70 5.96
C LEU A 358 -31.54 -11.17 6.78
N ARG A 359 -30.40 -10.52 6.64
CA ARG A 359 -29.22 -10.71 7.47
C ARG A 359 -29.07 -9.55 8.44
N ILE A 360 -28.95 -9.88 9.71
CA ILE A 360 -28.64 -8.92 10.76
C ILE A 360 -27.27 -9.27 11.34
N SER A 361 -26.33 -8.33 11.26
CA SER A 361 -24.98 -8.49 11.79
C SER A 361 -24.73 -7.48 12.91
N LEU A 362 -24.41 -7.96 14.10
CA LEU A 362 -23.82 -7.19 15.19
C LEU A 362 -22.31 -7.37 15.12
N PHE A 363 -21.54 -6.29 15.19
CA PHE A 363 -20.09 -6.38 15.20
C PHE A 363 -19.48 -5.39 16.20
N GLY A 364 -18.31 -5.75 16.68
CA GLY A 364 -17.46 -4.89 17.47
C GLY A 364 -16.01 -4.99 16.96
N ARG A 365 -15.33 -3.86 16.87
CA ARG A 365 -13.94 -3.75 16.50
C ARG A 365 -13.17 -3.07 17.62
N ASN A 366 -11.90 -3.46 17.76
CA ASN A 366 -11.01 -2.94 18.79
C ASN A 366 -11.68 -2.91 20.18
N LEU A 367 -12.23 -4.03 20.62
CA LEU A 367 -12.97 -4.12 21.90
C LEU A 367 -12.10 -3.83 23.11
N LEU A 368 -10.79 -3.98 22.98
CA LEU A 368 -9.79 -3.68 24.03
C LEU A 368 -9.54 -2.17 24.15
N ASP A 369 -10.01 -1.38 23.16
CA ASP A 369 -9.82 0.06 23.08
C ASP A 369 -8.33 0.47 23.06
N GLU A 370 -7.52 -0.34 22.39
CA GLU A 370 -6.08 -0.09 22.23
C GLU A 370 -5.82 1.08 21.27
N VAL A 371 -4.79 1.86 21.57
CA VAL A 371 -4.24 2.85 20.64
C VAL A 371 -3.32 2.12 19.68
N ALA A 372 -3.87 1.67 18.58
CA ALA A 372 -3.15 0.94 17.53
C ALA A 372 -2.75 1.89 16.40
N ARG A 373 -1.57 1.69 15.82
CA ARG A 373 -1.05 2.47 14.68
C ARG A 373 -0.72 1.55 13.53
N ASN A 374 -1.07 1.97 12.31
CA ASN A 374 -0.68 1.24 11.11
C ASN A 374 0.72 1.68 10.70
N HIS A 375 1.72 0.82 10.86
CA HIS A 375 3.11 1.15 10.57
C HIS A 375 3.33 1.60 9.13
N SER A 376 2.59 1.06 8.16
CA SER A 376 2.70 1.44 6.75
C SER A 376 2.07 2.80 6.40
N SER A 377 1.45 3.50 7.36
CA SER A 377 0.86 4.83 7.13
C SER A 377 1.90 5.93 7.29
N PHE A 378 1.95 6.86 6.35
CA PHE A 378 2.79 8.06 6.42
C PHE A 378 2.48 8.95 7.63
N VAL A 379 1.23 8.96 8.08
CA VAL A 379 0.74 9.77 9.20
C VAL A 379 0.44 8.92 10.44
N LYS A 380 1.19 7.83 10.62
CA LYS A 380 0.96 6.89 11.73
C LYS A 380 1.08 7.53 13.12
N ASP A 381 1.92 8.54 13.26
CA ASP A 381 2.18 9.19 14.54
C ASP A 381 1.06 10.15 14.94
N GLU A 382 0.36 10.75 13.98
CA GLU A 382 -0.77 11.67 14.17
C GLU A 382 -2.10 10.93 14.21
N VAL A 383 -2.28 9.91 13.35
CA VAL A 383 -3.58 9.26 13.11
C VAL A 383 -3.56 7.79 13.52
N PRO A 384 -3.98 7.46 14.76
CA PRO A 384 -4.15 6.07 15.17
C PRO A 384 -5.32 5.39 14.45
N LEU A 385 -5.31 4.07 14.42
CA LEU A 385 -6.46 3.29 13.97
C LEU A 385 -7.69 3.57 14.85
N PRO A 386 -8.91 3.39 14.34
CA PRO A 386 -10.13 3.67 15.10
C PRO A 386 -10.16 2.91 16.43
N GLY A 387 -10.49 3.61 17.51
CA GLY A 387 -10.74 3.03 18.82
C GLY A 387 -11.94 2.10 18.81
N LYS A 388 -12.39 1.69 20.00
CA LYS A 388 -13.50 0.76 20.15
C LYS A 388 -14.76 1.21 19.39
N ASN A 389 -15.25 0.34 18.52
CA ASN A 389 -16.42 0.58 17.69
C ASN A 389 -17.41 -0.59 17.79
N LEU A 390 -18.70 -0.26 17.94
CA LEU A 390 -19.80 -1.21 17.92
C LEU A 390 -20.82 -0.80 16.86
N GLY A 391 -21.30 -1.76 16.07
CA GLY A 391 -22.26 -1.46 15.02
C GLY A 391 -23.20 -2.60 14.71
N VAL A 392 -24.30 -2.24 14.04
CA VAL A 392 -25.30 -3.18 13.51
C VAL A 392 -25.45 -2.92 12.03
N LYS A 393 -25.42 -3.99 11.24
CA LYS A 393 -25.69 -3.95 9.79
C LYS A 393 -26.91 -4.78 9.47
N PHE A 394 -27.83 -4.21 8.69
CA PHE A 394 -28.98 -4.89 8.10
C PHE A 394 -28.73 -5.04 6.60
N GLN A 395 -28.97 -6.24 6.08
CA GLN A 395 -28.91 -6.53 4.65
C GLN A 395 -30.16 -7.32 4.26
N LEU A 396 -30.95 -6.75 3.37
CA LEU A 396 -32.11 -7.39 2.78
C LEU A 396 -31.81 -7.77 1.34
N THR A 397 -31.91 -9.06 1.02
CA THR A 397 -31.80 -9.60 -0.34
C THR A 397 -33.17 -10.03 -0.79
N PHE A 398 -33.64 -9.55 -1.95
CA PHE A 398 -34.95 -9.90 -2.51
C PHE A 398 -34.86 -9.97 -4.03
N TRP A 399 -35.72 -10.83 -4.60
CA TRP A 399 -35.83 -10.95 -6.05
C TRP A 399 -37.08 -10.21 -6.54
N LEU A 400 -36.88 -9.24 -7.43
CA LEU A 400 -37.99 -8.62 -8.15
C LEU A 400 -38.36 -9.53 -9.32
N ILE A 401 -39.47 -10.26 -9.20
CA ILE A 401 -40.09 -10.95 -10.33
C ILE A 401 -40.92 -9.90 -11.06
N PHE A 402 -40.38 -9.33 -12.13
CA PHE A 402 -41.18 -8.57 -13.09
C PHE A 402 -42.12 -9.56 -13.80
N ARG A 403 -43.39 -9.50 -13.46
CA ARG A 403 -44.48 -10.18 -14.18
C ARG A 403 -45.00 -9.34 -15.31
#